data_3862649f6c0dd52726cc4db5a7c26232
#
_entry.id   3862649f6c0dd52726cc4db5a7c26232
#
_cell.length_a   1.000
_cell.length_b   1.000
_cell.length_c   1.000
_cell.angle_alpha   90.00
_cell.angle_beta   90.00
_cell.angle_gamma   90.00
#
_symmetry.space_group_name_H-M   'P 1'
#
loop_
_entity.id
_entity.type
_entity.pdbx_description
1 polymer ?
#
loop_
_entity_poly.entity_id
_entity_poly.type
_entity_poly.pdbx_seq_one_letter_code
_entity_poly.pdbx_strand_id
1 'polypeptide(L)'
;MTDTIPGIIVGAFLVLFGAGLIQLHRTSWFNHQHDADIGDSDLQFFGKQYRRRMQTSSLLILIGFLIVIGDAPYMPWKMYPALFGVYWGGILLIAFWIILSAMGDMSASRVRSTAMIARIQDQQRLLEKQIMDLKNKKQNLDEKKSSPEEEQKQ
;
A
#
# COMPACT_ATOMS: atom_id res chain seq x y z
N MET A 1 -40.41 -4.98 -14.07
CA MET A 1 -39.62 -3.74 -13.88
C MET A 1 -38.81 -3.71 -12.58
N THR A 2 -39.06 -4.59 -11.62
CA THR A 2 -38.36 -4.66 -10.32
C THR A 2 -37.03 -5.41 -10.37
N ASP A 3 -36.78 -6.19 -11.41
CA ASP A 3 -35.64 -7.14 -11.48
C ASP A 3 -34.29 -6.46 -11.81
N THR A 4 -34.32 -5.25 -12.38
CA THR A 4 -33.10 -4.49 -12.75
C THR A 4 -32.57 -3.58 -11.63
N ILE A 5 -33.36 -3.35 -10.57
CA ILE A 5 -32.99 -2.46 -9.47
C ILE A 5 -31.75 -2.96 -8.72
N PRO A 6 -31.59 -4.25 -8.39
CA PRO A 6 -30.41 -4.75 -7.69
C PRO A 6 -29.11 -4.51 -8.43
N GLY A 7 -29.09 -4.76 -9.74
CA GLY A 7 -27.88 -4.56 -10.57
C GLY A 7 -27.46 -3.10 -10.65
N ILE A 8 -28.43 -2.18 -10.77
CA ILE A 8 -28.15 -0.74 -10.78
C ILE A 8 -27.56 -0.29 -9.43
N ILE A 9 -28.11 -0.76 -8.30
CA ILE A 9 -27.63 -0.40 -6.96
C ILE A 9 -26.20 -0.91 -6.78
N VAL A 10 -25.94 -2.18 -7.07
CA VAL A 10 -24.62 -2.78 -6.94
C VAL A 10 -23.60 -2.10 -7.87
N GLY A 11 -23.96 -1.88 -9.12
CA GLY A 11 -23.09 -1.23 -10.08
C GLY A 11 -22.78 0.22 -9.70
N ALA A 12 -23.78 0.99 -9.28
CA ALA A 12 -23.59 2.36 -8.80
C ALA A 12 -22.70 2.41 -7.54
N PHE A 13 -22.90 1.49 -6.60
CA PHE A 13 -22.04 1.36 -5.42
C PHE A 13 -20.58 1.11 -5.79
N LEU A 14 -20.32 0.17 -6.72
CA LEU A 14 -18.97 -0.14 -7.18
C LEU A 14 -18.30 1.05 -7.89
N VAL A 15 -19.06 1.79 -8.71
CA VAL A 15 -18.56 3.00 -9.38
C VAL A 15 -18.19 4.08 -8.36
N LEU A 16 -19.06 4.36 -7.39
CA LEU A 16 -18.82 5.36 -6.36
C LEU A 16 -17.64 4.96 -5.47
N PHE A 17 -17.57 3.69 -5.08
CA PHE A 17 -16.46 3.16 -4.28
C PHE A 17 -15.14 3.23 -5.03
N GLY A 18 -15.10 2.83 -6.30
CA GLY A 18 -13.92 2.94 -7.16
C GLY A 18 -13.47 4.38 -7.35
N ALA A 19 -14.40 5.31 -7.57
CA ALA A 19 -14.10 6.74 -7.67
C ALA A 19 -13.53 7.30 -6.36
N GLY A 20 -14.08 6.91 -5.21
CA GLY A 20 -13.56 7.26 -3.89
C GLY A 20 -12.13 6.77 -3.68
N LEU A 21 -11.82 5.52 -4.07
CA LEU A 21 -10.47 4.98 -4.01
C LEU A 21 -9.48 5.75 -4.90
N ILE A 22 -9.89 6.14 -6.11
CA ILE A 22 -9.06 6.97 -6.99
C ILE A 22 -8.73 8.30 -6.31
N GLN A 23 -9.73 8.94 -5.70
CA GLN A 23 -9.56 10.20 -4.98
C GLN A 23 -8.56 10.06 -3.81
N LEU A 24 -8.73 9.04 -2.98
CA LEU A 24 -7.82 8.73 -1.87
C LEU A 24 -6.38 8.49 -2.34
N HIS A 25 -6.20 7.71 -3.41
CA HIS A 25 -4.88 7.43 -3.95
C HIS A 25 -4.22 8.66 -4.56
N ARG A 26 -5.01 9.53 -5.21
CA ARG A 26 -4.53 10.79 -5.78
C ARG A 26 -4.06 11.75 -4.68
N THR A 27 -4.83 11.89 -3.62
CA THR A 27 -4.46 12.77 -2.49
C THR A 27 -3.21 12.26 -1.78
N SER A 28 -3.12 10.94 -1.54
CA SER A 28 -1.93 10.31 -0.95
C SER A 28 -0.68 10.53 -1.80
N TRP A 29 -0.79 10.39 -3.12
CA TRP A 29 0.33 10.63 -4.04
C TRP A 29 0.81 12.09 -4.02
N PHE A 30 -0.13 13.02 -4.04
CA PHE A 30 0.18 14.45 -4.03
C PHE A 30 0.91 14.86 -2.74
N ASN A 31 0.51 14.32 -1.60
CA ASN A 31 1.17 14.59 -0.33
C ASN A 31 2.61 14.06 -0.30
N HIS A 32 2.88 12.88 -0.89
CA HIS A 32 4.24 12.29 -0.94
C HIS A 32 5.19 13.03 -1.89
N GLN A 33 4.69 13.72 -2.89
CA GLN A 33 5.53 14.53 -3.79
C GLN A 33 6.07 15.80 -3.14
N HIS A 34 5.44 16.30 -2.08
CA HIS A 34 5.83 17.53 -1.39
C HIS A 34 6.73 17.28 -0.17
N ASP A 35 6.96 16.02 0.21
CA ASP A 35 7.92 15.66 1.26
C ASP A 35 9.34 15.69 0.70
N ALA A 36 10.11 16.73 1.08
CA ALA A 36 11.48 16.94 0.65
C ALA A 36 12.50 15.88 1.14
N ASP A 37 12.08 14.98 2.05
CA ASP A 37 12.93 13.97 2.69
C ASP A 37 12.92 12.60 1.95
N ILE A 38 12.15 12.47 0.85
CA ILE A 38 12.00 11.21 0.14
C ILE A 38 13.04 11.12 -1.00
N GLY A 39 13.94 10.13 -0.90
CA GLY A 39 14.96 9.88 -1.93
C GLY A 39 14.35 9.43 -3.28
N ASP A 40 15.03 9.72 -4.39
CA ASP A 40 14.60 9.42 -5.77
C ASP A 40 14.23 7.94 -6.01
N SER A 41 14.90 7.01 -5.33
CA SER A 41 14.59 5.57 -5.40
C SER A 41 13.24 5.23 -4.80
N ASP A 42 12.83 5.94 -3.76
CA ASP A 42 11.56 5.74 -3.09
C ASP A 42 10.40 6.34 -3.91
N LEU A 43 10.63 7.48 -4.55
CA LEU A 43 9.66 8.09 -5.46
C LEU A 43 9.31 7.18 -6.65
N GLN A 44 10.30 6.52 -7.26
CA GLN A 44 10.05 5.57 -8.35
C GLN A 44 9.24 4.36 -7.90
N PHE A 45 9.48 3.88 -6.68
CA PHE A 45 8.71 2.77 -6.13
C PHE A 45 7.25 3.17 -5.84
N PHE A 46 7.04 4.31 -5.18
CA PHE A 46 5.70 4.85 -4.93
C PHE A 46 4.93 5.10 -6.23
N GLY A 47 5.61 5.56 -7.29
CA GLY A 47 5.01 5.73 -8.62
C GLY A 47 4.50 4.42 -9.23
N LYS A 48 5.27 3.31 -9.11
CA LYS A 48 4.84 1.99 -9.57
C LYS A 48 3.66 1.45 -8.75
N GLN A 49 3.67 1.64 -7.44
CA GLN A 49 2.59 1.23 -6.55
C GLN A 49 1.32 2.03 -6.81
N TYR A 50 1.43 3.36 -6.99
CA TYR A 50 0.32 4.23 -7.37
C TYR A 50 -0.33 3.79 -8.67
N ARG A 51 0.46 3.50 -9.71
CA ARG A 51 -0.05 3.05 -11.01
C ARG A 51 -0.85 1.76 -10.91
N ARG A 52 -0.39 0.77 -10.13
CA ARG A 52 -1.12 -0.50 -9.91
C ARG A 52 -2.44 -0.27 -9.18
N ARG A 53 -2.45 0.53 -8.11
CA ARG A 53 -3.66 0.87 -7.35
C ARG A 53 -4.65 1.65 -8.21
N MET A 54 -4.17 2.53 -9.06
CA MET A 54 -5.01 3.26 -10.01
C MET A 54 -5.65 2.31 -11.02
N GLN A 55 -4.91 1.32 -11.53
CA GLN A 55 -5.44 0.29 -12.42
C GLN A 55 -6.54 -0.54 -11.76
N THR A 56 -6.35 -1.01 -10.52
CA THR A 56 -7.37 -1.79 -9.80
C THR A 56 -8.63 -0.98 -9.54
N SER A 57 -8.50 0.29 -9.15
CA SER A 57 -9.65 1.18 -8.95
C SER A 57 -10.40 1.47 -10.25
N SER A 58 -9.69 1.66 -11.37
CA SER A 58 -10.27 1.81 -12.70
C SER A 58 -11.03 0.56 -13.15
N LEU A 59 -10.45 -0.63 -12.93
CA LEU A 59 -11.12 -1.90 -13.26
C LEU A 59 -12.38 -2.10 -12.41
N LEU A 60 -12.37 -1.67 -11.15
CA LEU A 60 -13.54 -1.74 -10.29
C LEU A 60 -14.70 -0.88 -10.82
N ILE A 61 -14.40 0.34 -11.28
CA ILE A 61 -15.37 1.21 -11.95
C ILE A 61 -15.90 0.55 -13.23
N LEU A 62 -15.00 -0.04 -14.01
CA LEU A 62 -15.36 -0.75 -15.24
C LEU A 62 -16.34 -1.90 -14.96
N ILE A 63 -16.08 -2.71 -13.92
CA ILE A 63 -17.01 -3.78 -13.51
C ILE A 63 -18.36 -3.19 -13.12
N GLY A 64 -18.38 -2.10 -12.34
CA GLY A 64 -19.62 -1.44 -11.94
C GLY A 64 -20.46 -1.02 -13.16
N PHE A 65 -19.85 -0.43 -14.18
CA PHE A 65 -20.53 -0.10 -15.44
C PHE A 65 -21.00 -1.34 -16.20
N LEU A 66 -20.16 -2.37 -16.28
CA LEU A 66 -20.53 -3.62 -16.96
C LEU A 66 -21.74 -4.27 -16.28
N ILE A 67 -21.81 -4.30 -14.95
CA ILE A 67 -22.96 -4.87 -14.24
C ILE A 67 -24.25 -4.10 -14.60
N VAL A 68 -24.21 -2.77 -14.60
CA VAL A 68 -25.38 -1.93 -14.96
C VAL A 68 -25.81 -2.19 -16.40
N ILE A 69 -24.87 -2.29 -17.34
CA ILE A 69 -25.15 -2.57 -18.75
C ILE A 69 -25.70 -4.00 -18.93
N GLY A 70 -25.09 -4.97 -18.23
CA GLY A 70 -25.49 -6.37 -18.31
C GLY A 70 -26.88 -6.68 -17.79
N ASP A 71 -27.35 -5.89 -16.82
CA ASP A 71 -28.69 -6.02 -16.23
C ASP A 71 -29.74 -5.18 -16.97
N ALA A 72 -29.36 -4.52 -18.05
CA ALA A 72 -30.24 -3.66 -18.80
C ALA A 72 -31.32 -4.46 -19.56
N PRO A 73 -32.59 -4.00 -19.58
CA PRO A 73 -33.73 -4.74 -20.15
C PRO A 73 -33.69 -4.89 -21.66
N TYR A 74 -32.86 -4.11 -22.35
CA TYR A 74 -32.69 -4.18 -23.81
C TYR A 74 -31.68 -5.25 -24.27
N MET A 75 -31.01 -5.94 -23.34
CA MET A 75 -30.03 -6.98 -23.67
C MET A 75 -30.72 -8.29 -24.04
N PRO A 76 -30.37 -8.91 -25.20
CA PRO A 76 -31.05 -10.08 -25.74
C PRO A 76 -30.59 -11.41 -25.12
N TRP A 77 -30.42 -11.47 -23.81
CA TRP A 77 -29.93 -12.66 -23.10
C TRP A 77 -30.79 -13.90 -23.33
N LYS A 78 -32.10 -13.69 -23.44
CA LYS A 78 -33.05 -14.78 -23.70
C LYS A 78 -32.89 -15.43 -25.08
N MET A 79 -32.38 -14.67 -26.06
CA MET A 79 -32.15 -15.18 -27.41
C MET A 79 -30.78 -15.87 -27.55
N TYR A 80 -29.78 -15.44 -26.77
CA TYR A 80 -28.42 -15.91 -26.92
C TYR A 80 -27.80 -16.27 -25.57
N PRO A 81 -28.14 -17.44 -24.96
CA PRO A 81 -27.66 -17.83 -23.66
C PRO A 81 -26.13 -17.99 -23.62
N ALA A 82 -25.50 -18.32 -24.73
CA ALA A 82 -24.04 -18.39 -24.83
C ALA A 82 -23.37 -17.01 -24.62
N LEU A 83 -23.95 -15.93 -25.16
CA LEU A 83 -23.46 -14.57 -24.95
C LEU A 83 -23.59 -14.15 -23.51
N PHE A 84 -24.66 -14.54 -22.81
CA PHE A 84 -24.81 -14.33 -21.38
C PHE A 84 -23.65 -14.96 -20.59
N GLY A 85 -23.35 -16.23 -20.88
CA GLY A 85 -22.26 -16.94 -20.23
C GLY A 85 -20.89 -16.28 -20.47
N VAL A 86 -20.59 -15.89 -21.70
CA VAL A 86 -19.34 -15.20 -22.05
C VAL A 86 -19.25 -13.83 -21.37
N TYR A 87 -20.34 -13.07 -21.35
CA TYR A 87 -20.38 -11.74 -20.71
C TYR A 87 -20.10 -11.81 -19.22
N TRP A 88 -20.86 -12.62 -18.51
CA TRP A 88 -20.68 -12.80 -17.06
C TRP A 88 -19.38 -13.49 -16.71
N GLY A 89 -18.93 -14.44 -17.54
CA GLY A 89 -17.61 -15.06 -17.42
C GLY A 89 -16.48 -14.03 -17.56
N GLY A 90 -16.62 -13.08 -18.48
CA GLY A 90 -15.68 -11.94 -18.62
C GLY A 90 -15.62 -11.05 -17.38
N ILE A 91 -16.78 -10.71 -16.81
CA ILE A 91 -16.85 -9.93 -15.54
C ILE A 91 -16.16 -10.69 -14.40
N LEU A 92 -16.43 -11.99 -14.25
CA LEU A 92 -15.76 -12.81 -13.23
C LEU A 92 -14.26 -12.88 -13.43
N LEU A 93 -13.78 -12.98 -14.66
CA LEU A 93 -12.35 -12.99 -14.96
C LEU A 93 -11.68 -11.67 -14.60
N ILE A 94 -12.31 -10.54 -14.89
CA ILE A 94 -11.82 -9.21 -14.47
C ILE A 94 -11.81 -9.11 -12.94
N ALA A 95 -12.87 -9.55 -12.26
CA ALA A 95 -12.93 -9.56 -10.79
C ALA A 95 -11.83 -10.42 -10.20
N PHE A 96 -11.59 -11.60 -10.75
CA PHE A 96 -10.50 -12.49 -10.33
C PHE A 96 -9.12 -11.82 -10.53
N TRP A 97 -8.92 -11.12 -11.64
CA TRP A 97 -7.71 -10.36 -11.90
C TRP A 97 -7.47 -9.25 -10.86
N ILE A 98 -8.53 -8.55 -10.43
CA ILE A 98 -8.45 -7.54 -9.36
C ILE A 98 -7.99 -8.18 -8.06
N ILE A 99 -8.55 -9.34 -7.68
CA ILE A 99 -8.18 -10.06 -6.46
C ILE A 99 -6.70 -10.46 -6.50
N LEU A 100 -6.23 -11.02 -7.62
CA LEU A 100 -4.81 -11.37 -7.80
C LEU A 100 -3.88 -10.15 -7.66
N SER A 101 -4.28 -9.03 -8.26
CA SER A 101 -3.53 -7.77 -8.16
C SER A 101 -3.47 -7.25 -6.73
N ALA A 102 -4.58 -7.33 -5.98
CA ALA A 102 -4.65 -6.92 -4.58
C ALA A 102 -3.76 -7.81 -3.68
N MET A 103 -3.75 -9.12 -3.91
CA MET A 103 -2.87 -10.05 -3.20
C MET A 103 -1.38 -9.75 -3.46
N GLY A 104 -1.03 -9.43 -4.70
CA GLY A 104 0.33 -9.03 -5.08
C GLY A 104 0.79 -7.76 -4.36
N ASP A 105 -0.06 -6.76 -4.25
CA ASP A 105 0.24 -5.52 -3.55
C ASP A 105 0.41 -5.73 -2.03
N MET A 106 -0.40 -6.58 -1.43
CA MET A 106 -0.31 -6.90 0.00
C MET A 106 1.00 -7.61 0.33
N SER A 107 1.43 -8.55 -0.52
CA SER A 107 2.70 -9.26 -0.37
C SER A 107 3.91 -8.34 -0.49
N ALA A 108 3.94 -7.46 -1.48
CA ALA A 108 5.00 -6.48 -1.68
C ALA A 108 5.12 -5.47 -0.51
N SER A 109 4.00 -5.06 0.06
CA SER A 109 3.95 -4.15 1.21
C SER A 109 4.52 -4.81 2.48
N ARG A 110 4.22 -6.09 2.72
CA ARG A 110 4.74 -6.84 3.89
C ARG A 110 6.26 -6.99 3.84
N VAL A 111 6.81 -7.38 2.70
CA VAL A 111 8.27 -7.56 2.55
C VAL A 111 9.02 -6.25 2.84
N ARG A 112 8.49 -5.11 2.37
CA ARG A 112 9.12 -3.82 2.61
C ARG A 112 9.04 -3.37 4.07
N SER A 113 7.91 -3.58 4.72
CA SER A 113 7.74 -3.28 6.15
C SER A 113 8.76 -4.04 7.01
N THR A 114 8.98 -5.32 6.71
CA THR A 114 9.97 -6.13 7.42
C THR A 114 11.40 -5.64 7.21
N ALA A 115 11.76 -5.24 5.97
CA ALA A 115 13.07 -4.70 5.67
C ALA A 115 13.33 -3.34 6.36
N MET A 116 12.31 -2.50 6.46
CA MET A 116 12.41 -1.21 7.13
C MET A 116 12.59 -1.36 8.65
N ILE A 117 11.86 -2.28 9.26
CA ILE A 117 12.01 -2.62 10.69
C ILE A 117 13.41 -3.14 10.99
N ALA A 118 13.96 -4.02 10.13
CA ALA A 118 15.32 -4.53 10.29
C ALA A 118 16.37 -3.40 10.24
N ARG A 119 16.24 -2.43 9.33
CA ARG A 119 17.15 -1.27 9.26
C ARG A 119 17.08 -0.40 10.52
N ILE A 120 15.88 -0.16 11.04
CA ILE A 120 15.71 0.61 12.28
C ILE A 120 16.36 -0.11 13.47
N GLN A 121 16.20 -1.42 13.56
CA GLN A 121 16.84 -2.23 14.62
C GLN A 121 18.37 -2.19 14.52
N ASP A 122 18.94 -2.24 13.32
CA ASP A 122 20.38 -2.12 13.13
C ASP A 122 20.89 -0.73 13.54
N GLN A 123 20.18 0.33 13.21
CA GLN A 123 20.51 1.68 13.65
C GLN A 123 20.43 1.83 15.19
N GLN A 124 19.43 1.26 15.82
CA GLN A 124 19.32 1.24 17.29
C GLN A 124 20.51 0.52 17.93
N ARG A 125 20.88 -0.64 17.41
CA ARG A 125 22.05 -1.38 17.91
C ARG A 125 23.37 -0.61 17.76
N LEU A 126 23.52 0.13 16.68
CA LEU A 126 24.71 0.98 16.49
C LEU A 126 24.74 2.14 17.48
N LEU A 127 23.60 2.78 17.72
CA LEU A 127 23.48 3.85 18.73
C LEU A 127 23.75 3.34 20.15
N GLU A 128 23.21 2.17 20.50
CA GLU A 128 23.47 1.54 21.81
C GLU A 128 24.96 1.25 22.02
N LYS A 129 25.65 0.72 20.99
CA LYS A 129 27.12 0.53 21.07
C LYS A 129 27.87 1.85 21.27
N GLN A 130 27.51 2.90 20.53
CA GLN A 130 28.14 4.20 20.69
C GLN A 130 27.95 4.78 22.11
N ILE A 131 26.74 4.64 22.67
CA ILE A 131 26.42 5.07 24.02
C ILE A 131 27.26 4.28 25.03
N MET A 132 27.39 2.97 24.86
CA MET A 132 28.18 2.11 25.74
C MET A 132 29.67 2.47 25.70
N ASP A 133 30.19 2.72 24.49
CA ASP A 133 31.60 3.14 24.31
C ASP A 133 31.89 4.51 24.96
N LEU A 134 30.98 5.46 24.80
CA LEU A 134 31.07 6.78 25.44
C LEU A 134 31.00 6.67 26.97
N LYS A 135 30.14 5.81 27.49
CA LYS A 135 30.02 5.58 28.94
C LYS A 135 31.29 4.96 29.50
N ASN A 136 31.85 3.95 28.83
CA ASN A 136 33.12 3.33 29.24
C ASN A 136 34.29 4.32 29.19
N LYS A 137 34.35 5.15 28.13
CA LYS A 137 35.37 6.18 28.00
C LYS A 137 35.28 7.23 29.09
N LYS A 138 34.06 7.62 29.48
CA LYS A 138 33.83 8.55 30.61
C LYS A 138 34.29 7.94 31.94
N GLN A 139 33.93 6.69 32.18
CA GLN A 139 34.29 5.97 33.41
C GLN A 139 35.81 5.84 33.55
N ASN A 140 36.53 5.47 32.47
CA ASN A 140 37.99 5.42 32.48
C ASN A 140 38.66 6.79 32.68
N LEU A 141 38.04 7.87 32.25
CA LEU A 141 38.54 9.22 32.49
C LEU A 141 38.33 9.68 33.95
N ASP A 142 37.23 9.28 34.57
CA ASP A 142 36.92 9.57 35.96
C ASP A 142 37.84 8.76 36.90
N GLU A 143 38.13 7.49 36.62
CA GLU A 143 39.12 6.68 37.34
C GLU A 143 40.54 7.26 37.24
N LYS A 144 40.91 7.74 36.04
CA LYS A 144 42.24 8.33 35.82
C LYS A 144 42.42 9.69 36.56
N LYS A 145 41.30 10.40 36.85
CA LYS A 145 41.31 11.63 37.64
C LYS A 145 41.38 11.38 39.14
N SER A 146 40.83 10.28 39.64
CA SER A 146 40.85 9.95 41.07
C SER A 146 42.17 9.31 41.53
N SER A 147 42.97 8.69 40.65
CA SER A 147 44.27 8.08 40.96
C SER A 147 45.40 9.07 41.34
N PRO A 148 45.52 10.31 40.82
CA PRO A 148 46.67 11.15 41.13
C PRO A 148 46.59 11.86 42.51
N GLU A 149 45.46 11.83 43.21
CA GLU A 149 45.36 12.47 44.52
C GLU A 149 45.87 11.61 45.70
N GLU A 150 46.02 10.30 45.52
CA GLU A 150 46.57 9.41 46.55
C GLU A 150 48.10 9.35 46.56
N GLU A 151 48.79 9.61 45.43
CA GLU A 151 50.26 9.62 45.38
C GLU A 151 50.90 10.91 45.93
N GLN A 152 50.15 11.99 46.16
CA GLN A 152 50.68 13.24 46.72
C GLN A 152 50.53 13.35 48.26
N LYS A 153 50.03 12.33 48.96
CA LYS A 153 49.85 12.32 50.42
C LYS A 153 50.81 11.36 51.15
N GLN A 154 51.87 10.85 50.57
CA GLN A 154 52.97 10.16 51.20
C GLN A 154 54.23 11.02 51.10
#